data_25844c9ba4ca918315fa25e3d0d77410
#
_entry.id   25844c9ba4ca918315fa25e3d0d77410
#
_cell.length_a   1.000
_cell.length_b   1.000
_cell.length_c   1.000
_cell.angle_alpha   90.00
_cell.angle_beta   90.00
_cell.angle_gamma   90.00
#
_symmetry.space_group_name_H-M   'P 1'
#
loop_
_entity.id
_entity.type
_entity.pdbx_description
1 polymer ?
#
loop_
_entity_poly.entity_id
_entity_poly.type
_entity_poly.pdbx_seq_one_letter_code
_entity_poly.pdbx_strand_id
1 'polypeptide(L)'
;HTIVVSASAADAAAMQFLAPFAGCTMGEYYRDRGQDALIIYDDLTKQAVAYRQISLLLRRPPGREAYPGDVFYLHSRLLERGARVNADYVEKFTKGKVKGKTGSLTALPVIETQAGDVSAFVPTNVISITDGQIFLEADMFNAGVRPAMNAGISVSRVGGAAQTKIMKKLSGGIRTALAQYRELAAFSQFASDLDEATKAQLDHGERVTELMKQKQYSPLSVAEMGVMVFAADKGFLKDVVVEKINDFESALL
;
A
#
# COMPACT_ATOMS: atom_id res chain seq x y z
N HIS A 1 -5.09 -14.27 -14.34
CA HIS A 1 -5.41 -13.50 -15.54
C HIS A 1 -5.15 -12.02 -15.26
N THR A 2 -4.44 -11.34 -16.17
CA THR A 2 -4.10 -9.93 -16.04
C THR A 2 -4.63 -9.17 -17.25
N ILE A 3 -5.25 -8.00 -17.01
CA ILE A 3 -5.66 -7.04 -18.03
C ILE A 3 -4.80 -5.79 -17.82
N VAL A 4 -4.15 -5.32 -18.88
CA VAL A 4 -3.37 -4.08 -18.87
C VAL A 4 -4.12 -3.03 -19.67
N VAL A 5 -4.44 -1.89 -19.02
CA VAL A 5 -5.02 -0.71 -19.65
C VAL A 5 -3.95 0.37 -19.60
N SER A 6 -3.44 0.77 -20.75
CA SER A 6 -2.31 1.71 -20.83
C SER A 6 -2.72 3.00 -21.52
N ALA A 7 -2.37 4.13 -20.90
CA ALA A 7 -2.31 5.44 -21.51
C ALA A 7 -1.00 6.09 -21.05
N SER A 8 -0.05 6.17 -21.96
CA SER A 8 1.31 6.66 -21.67
C SER A 8 1.36 8.18 -21.61
N ALA A 9 2.48 8.72 -21.16
CA ALA A 9 2.70 10.18 -21.17
C ALA A 9 2.70 10.80 -22.58
N ALA A 10 2.87 9.98 -23.63
CA ALA A 10 2.82 10.42 -25.02
C ALA A 10 1.38 10.48 -25.57
N ASP A 11 0.42 9.85 -24.88
CA ASP A 11 -0.98 9.85 -25.30
C ASP A 11 -1.68 11.17 -24.93
N ALA A 12 -2.77 11.47 -25.63
CA ALA A 12 -3.57 12.66 -25.33
C ALA A 12 -4.08 12.65 -23.90
N ALA A 13 -4.14 13.83 -23.27
CA ALA A 13 -4.62 13.99 -21.89
C ALA A 13 -6.01 13.34 -21.66
N ALA A 14 -6.88 13.36 -22.67
CA ALA A 14 -8.19 12.69 -22.62
C ALA A 14 -8.06 11.18 -22.42
N MET A 15 -7.08 10.52 -23.02
CA MET A 15 -6.84 9.09 -22.86
C MET A 15 -6.29 8.79 -21.48
N GLN A 16 -5.35 9.58 -20.98
CA GLN A 16 -4.80 9.45 -19.64
C GLN A 16 -5.87 9.67 -18.55
N PHE A 17 -6.82 10.57 -18.81
CA PHE A 17 -7.98 10.80 -17.94
C PHE A 17 -8.95 9.60 -17.94
N LEU A 18 -9.22 8.99 -19.09
CA LEU A 18 -10.21 7.92 -19.23
C LEU A 18 -9.70 6.54 -18.81
N ALA A 19 -8.42 6.26 -18.97
CA ALA A 19 -7.84 4.94 -18.73
C ALA A 19 -8.18 4.34 -17.34
N PRO A 20 -8.06 5.07 -16.21
CA PRO A 20 -8.43 4.55 -14.90
C PRO A 20 -9.91 4.18 -14.78
N PHE A 21 -10.81 4.96 -15.38
CA PHE A 21 -12.23 4.67 -15.39
C PHE A 21 -12.57 3.43 -16.23
N ALA A 22 -11.91 3.27 -17.39
CA ALA A 22 -12.07 2.08 -18.23
C ALA A 22 -11.60 0.83 -17.49
N GLY A 23 -10.42 0.86 -16.87
CA GLY A 23 -9.91 -0.24 -16.05
C GLY A 23 -10.84 -0.59 -14.88
N CYS A 24 -11.37 0.41 -14.19
CA CYS A 24 -12.33 0.22 -13.11
C CYS A 24 -13.60 -0.51 -13.59
N THR A 25 -14.14 -0.13 -14.74
CA THR A 25 -15.33 -0.78 -15.33
C THR A 25 -15.05 -2.25 -15.66
N MET A 26 -13.84 -2.57 -16.12
CA MET A 26 -13.43 -3.97 -16.34
C MET A 26 -13.37 -4.76 -15.02
N GLY A 27 -12.86 -4.14 -13.95
CA GLY A 27 -12.86 -4.74 -12.62
C GLY A 27 -14.26 -4.97 -12.05
N GLU A 28 -15.17 -4.01 -12.25
CA GLU A 28 -16.57 -4.13 -11.86
C GLU A 28 -17.28 -5.29 -12.56
N TYR A 29 -16.92 -5.57 -13.81
CA TYR A 29 -17.46 -6.70 -14.55
C TYR A 29 -17.29 -8.03 -13.79
N TYR A 30 -16.14 -8.24 -13.14
CA TYR A 30 -15.88 -9.43 -12.34
C TYR A 30 -16.56 -9.35 -10.98
N ARG A 31 -16.46 -8.23 -10.28
CA ARG A 31 -17.10 -7.99 -8.97
C ARG A 31 -18.60 -8.28 -9.03
N ASP A 32 -19.29 -7.71 -10.01
CA ASP A 32 -20.74 -7.80 -10.11
C ASP A 32 -21.24 -9.21 -10.53
N ARG A 33 -20.28 -10.11 -10.87
CA ARG A 33 -20.53 -11.53 -11.16
C ARG A 33 -20.06 -12.46 -10.04
N GLY A 34 -19.78 -11.92 -8.88
CA GLY A 34 -19.41 -12.71 -7.71
C GLY A 34 -17.98 -13.25 -7.77
N GLN A 35 -17.08 -12.47 -8.37
CA GLN A 35 -15.63 -12.75 -8.44
C GLN A 35 -14.87 -11.64 -7.73
N ASP A 36 -13.61 -11.90 -7.38
CA ASP A 36 -12.72 -10.93 -6.79
C ASP A 36 -11.78 -10.36 -7.85
N ALA A 37 -11.62 -9.04 -7.85
CA ALA A 37 -10.70 -8.33 -8.73
C ALA A 37 -9.83 -7.36 -7.93
N LEU A 38 -8.60 -7.21 -8.37
CA LEU A 38 -7.65 -6.19 -7.88
C LEU A 38 -7.36 -5.23 -9.02
N ILE A 39 -7.44 -3.93 -8.76
CA ILE A 39 -7.02 -2.91 -9.70
C ILE A 39 -5.91 -2.05 -9.10
N ILE A 40 -4.87 -1.82 -9.86
CA ILE A 40 -3.75 -0.94 -9.50
C ILE A 40 -3.80 0.24 -10.46
N TYR A 41 -3.87 1.46 -9.91
CA TYR A 41 -3.80 2.71 -10.68
C TYR A 41 -2.41 3.30 -10.56
N ASP A 42 -1.60 3.15 -11.58
CA ASP A 42 -0.22 3.66 -11.63
C ASP A 42 -0.10 4.74 -12.72
N ASP A 43 -0.31 6.03 -12.41
CA ASP A 43 -0.70 6.60 -11.11
C ASP A 43 -1.84 7.62 -11.27
N LEU A 44 -2.52 7.92 -10.17
CA LEU A 44 -3.61 8.89 -10.17
C LEU A 44 -3.14 10.36 -10.10
N THR A 45 -1.87 10.60 -9.74
CA THR A 45 -1.27 11.94 -9.85
C THR A 45 -1.24 12.38 -11.30
N LYS A 46 -0.82 11.51 -12.21
CA LYS A 46 -0.81 11.79 -13.64
C LYS A 46 -2.21 11.96 -14.23
N GLN A 47 -3.18 11.18 -13.74
CA GLN A 47 -4.59 11.39 -14.10
C GLN A 47 -5.06 12.79 -13.69
N ALA A 48 -4.73 13.25 -12.48
CA ALA A 48 -5.08 14.59 -12.01
C ALA A 48 -4.42 15.69 -12.87
N VAL A 49 -3.16 15.50 -13.25
CA VAL A 49 -2.43 16.42 -14.14
C VAL A 49 -3.10 16.49 -15.52
N ALA A 50 -3.48 15.34 -16.10
CA ALA A 50 -4.21 15.29 -17.35
C ALA A 50 -5.57 16.01 -17.26
N TYR A 51 -6.28 15.80 -16.16
CA TYR A 51 -7.55 16.50 -15.92
C TYR A 51 -7.39 18.00 -15.72
N ARG A 52 -6.32 18.44 -15.05
CA ARG A 52 -5.95 19.86 -14.94
C ARG A 52 -5.70 20.47 -16.32
N GLN A 53 -4.93 19.78 -17.17
CA GLN A 53 -4.66 20.22 -18.54
C GLN A 53 -5.94 20.42 -19.34
N ILE A 54 -6.85 19.42 -19.33
CA ILE A 54 -8.15 19.49 -20.02
C ILE A 54 -8.97 20.68 -19.49
N SER A 55 -9.02 20.86 -18.16
CA SER A 55 -9.82 21.91 -17.53
C SER A 55 -9.31 23.30 -17.87
N LEU A 56 -7.99 23.51 -17.91
CA LEU A 56 -7.38 24.78 -18.32
C LEU A 56 -7.63 25.09 -19.80
N LEU A 57 -7.55 24.09 -20.68
CA LEU A 57 -7.89 24.25 -22.10
C LEU A 57 -9.37 24.63 -22.29
N LEU A 58 -10.25 24.10 -21.45
CA LEU A 58 -11.67 24.47 -21.41
C LEU A 58 -11.94 25.79 -20.69
N ARG A 59 -10.90 26.51 -20.28
CA ARG A 59 -10.98 27.80 -19.55
C ARG A 59 -11.78 27.71 -18.24
N ARG A 60 -11.78 26.56 -17.58
CA ARG A 60 -12.34 26.45 -16.24
C ARG A 60 -11.45 27.17 -15.24
N PRO A 61 -12.03 27.89 -14.24
CA PRO A 61 -11.23 28.62 -13.26
C PRO A 61 -10.36 27.65 -12.44
N PRO A 62 -9.05 27.91 -12.33
CA PRO A 62 -8.16 27.09 -11.52
C PRO A 62 -8.35 27.37 -10.02
N GLY A 63 -8.22 26.32 -9.21
CA GLY A 63 -8.14 26.35 -7.76
C GLY A 63 -6.72 26.16 -7.24
N ARG A 64 -6.60 25.49 -6.09
CA ARG A 64 -5.31 25.19 -5.46
C ARG A 64 -4.40 24.39 -6.41
N GLU A 65 -3.14 24.79 -6.53
CA GLU A 65 -2.13 24.18 -7.41
C GLU A 65 -2.59 24.12 -8.89
N ALA A 66 -3.43 25.08 -9.28
CA ALA A 66 -4.06 25.16 -10.61
C ALA A 66 -4.98 23.96 -10.97
N TYR A 67 -5.32 23.11 -10.03
CA TYR A 67 -6.31 22.06 -10.25
C TYR A 67 -7.74 22.65 -10.31
N PRO A 68 -8.64 22.05 -11.11
CA PRO A 68 -10.04 22.47 -11.09
C PRO A 68 -10.69 22.12 -9.75
N GLY A 69 -11.73 22.86 -9.36
CA GLY A 69 -12.40 22.69 -8.06
C GLY A 69 -13.01 21.31 -7.83
N ASP A 70 -13.25 20.53 -8.88
CA ASP A 70 -13.83 19.20 -8.83
C ASP A 70 -12.79 18.06 -8.91
N VAL A 71 -11.49 18.35 -8.73
CA VAL A 71 -10.44 17.28 -8.76
C VAL A 71 -10.62 16.27 -7.62
N PHE A 72 -11.14 16.68 -6.47
CA PHE A 72 -11.51 15.74 -5.42
C PHE A 72 -12.56 14.73 -5.91
N TYR A 73 -13.57 15.23 -6.60
CA TYR A 73 -14.63 14.39 -7.18
C TYR A 73 -14.11 13.47 -8.29
N LEU A 74 -13.08 13.88 -9.04
CA LEU A 74 -12.41 13.01 -9.99
C LEU A 74 -11.97 11.69 -9.36
N HIS A 75 -11.27 11.76 -8.24
CA HIS A 75 -10.73 10.60 -7.54
C HIS A 75 -11.77 9.89 -6.68
N SER A 76 -12.65 10.62 -5.97
CA SER A 76 -13.65 10.00 -5.11
C SER A 76 -14.62 9.14 -5.89
N ARG A 77 -15.16 9.63 -7.01
CA ARG A 77 -16.06 8.83 -7.86
C ARG A 77 -15.40 7.63 -8.54
N LEU A 78 -14.07 7.62 -8.66
CA LEU A 78 -13.31 6.46 -9.14
C LEU A 78 -13.08 5.45 -8.03
N LEU A 79 -12.54 5.91 -6.89
CA LEU A 79 -12.09 5.05 -5.80
C LEU A 79 -13.26 4.44 -5.01
N GLU A 80 -14.38 5.15 -4.86
CA GLU A 80 -15.60 4.64 -4.23
C GLU A 80 -16.28 3.50 -5.03
N ARG A 81 -15.86 3.27 -6.25
CA ARG A 81 -16.27 2.09 -7.05
C ARG A 81 -15.58 0.81 -6.58
N GLY A 82 -14.45 0.92 -5.88
CA GLY A 82 -13.80 -0.18 -5.15
C GLY A 82 -14.68 -0.61 -3.98
N ALA A 83 -15.31 -1.78 -4.07
CA ALA A 83 -16.27 -2.23 -3.06
C ALA A 83 -16.37 -3.76 -3.04
N ARG A 84 -16.86 -4.28 -1.91
CA ARG A 84 -17.33 -5.65 -1.80
C ARG A 84 -18.85 -5.68 -1.86
N VAL A 85 -19.39 -6.47 -2.75
CA VAL A 85 -20.84 -6.63 -2.91
C VAL A 85 -21.31 -7.95 -2.30
N ASN A 86 -22.53 -7.95 -1.73
CA ASN A 86 -23.12 -9.13 -1.10
C ASN A 86 -23.75 -10.08 -2.13
N ALA A 87 -24.16 -11.25 -1.67
CA ALA A 87 -24.74 -12.29 -2.52
C ALA A 87 -26.06 -11.85 -3.17
N ASP A 88 -26.88 -11.08 -2.46
CA ASP A 88 -28.18 -10.60 -2.97
C ASP A 88 -27.98 -9.63 -4.14
N TYR A 89 -26.97 -8.76 -4.05
CA TYR A 89 -26.59 -7.87 -5.14
C TYR A 89 -26.18 -8.67 -6.39
N VAL A 90 -25.28 -9.65 -6.20
CA VAL A 90 -24.77 -10.49 -7.30
C VAL A 90 -25.90 -11.29 -7.94
N GLU A 91 -26.78 -11.89 -7.16
CA GLU A 91 -27.94 -12.65 -7.68
C GLU A 91 -28.86 -11.72 -8.50
N LYS A 92 -29.17 -10.55 -7.98
CA LYS A 92 -30.01 -9.56 -8.69
C LYS A 92 -29.35 -9.08 -9.98
N PHE A 93 -28.05 -8.72 -9.93
CA PHE A 93 -27.31 -8.26 -11.09
C PHE A 93 -27.22 -9.31 -12.20
N THR A 94 -26.98 -10.57 -11.82
CA THR A 94 -26.85 -11.69 -12.75
C THR A 94 -28.20 -12.30 -13.15
N LYS A 95 -29.32 -11.72 -12.70
CA LYS A 95 -30.68 -12.23 -12.94
C LYS A 95 -30.83 -13.69 -12.50
N GLY A 96 -30.32 -14.01 -11.32
CA GLY A 96 -30.42 -15.35 -10.74
C GLY A 96 -29.42 -16.38 -11.27
N LYS A 97 -28.51 -16.00 -12.18
CA LYS A 97 -27.52 -16.95 -12.77
C LYS A 97 -26.41 -17.32 -11.77
N VAL A 98 -26.07 -16.41 -10.85
CA VAL A 98 -25.06 -16.63 -9.81
C VAL A 98 -25.72 -16.43 -8.45
N LYS A 99 -25.67 -17.47 -7.61
CA LYS A 99 -26.30 -17.46 -6.28
C LYS A 99 -25.27 -17.71 -5.18
N GLY A 100 -25.47 -17.08 -4.01
CA GLY A 100 -24.66 -17.32 -2.82
C GLY A 100 -23.20 -16.87 -2.91
N LYS A 101 -22.82 -16.11 -3.94
CA LYS A 101 -21.46 -15.59 -4.12
C LYS A 101 -21.41 -14.09 -3.86
N THR A 102 -20.38 -13.68 -3.17
CA THR A 102 -19.99 -12.26 -3.02
C THR A 102 -18.92 -11.92 -4.06
N GLY A 103 -18.80 -10.66 -4.44
CA GLY A 103 -17.72 -10.19 -5.30
C GLY A 103 -17.01 -9.00 -4.69
N SER A 104 -15.76 -8.77 -5.09
CA SER A 104 -15.01 -7.60 -4.62
C SER A 104 -14.19 -6.94 -5.72
N LEU A 105 -13.99 -5.64 -5.59
CA LEU A 105 -13.02 -4.86 -6.35
C LEU A 105 -12.15 -4.10 -5.35
N THR A 106 -10.92 -4.53 -5.21
CA THR A 106 -9.92 -3.86 -4.36
C THR A 106 -9.10 -2.91 -5.22
N ALA A 107 -9.02 -1.65 -4.82
CA ALA A 107 -8.27 -0.62 -5.52
C ALA A 107 -6.99 -0.24 -4.75
N LEU A 108 -5.86 -0.26 -5.45
CA LEU A 108 -4.57 0.23 -4.96
C LEU A 108 -4.13 1.42 -5.82
N PRO A 109 -4.50 2.65 -5.45
CA PRO A 109 -4.03 3.84 -6.14
C PRO A 109 -2.58 4.15 -5.76
N VAL A 110 -1.74 4.38 -6.75
CA VAL A 110 -0.40 4.93 -6.58
C VAL A 110 -0.50 6.46 -6.71
N ILE A 111 0.12 7.17 -5.77
CA ILE A 111 0.22 8.62 -5.76
C ILE A 111 1.70 9.00 -5.67
N GLU A 112 2.13 9.83 -6.59
CA GLU A 112 3.48 10.40 -6.58
C GLU A 112 3.54 11.60 -5.64
N THR A 113 4.52 11.62 -4.74
CA THR A 113 4.81 12.76 -3.87
C THR A 113 6.11 13.42 -4.32
N GLN A 114 6.18 14.75 -4.24
CA GLN A 114 7.42 15.48 -4.45
C GLN A 114 8.17 15.59 -3.13
N ALA A 115 9.39 15.07 -3.08
CA ALA A 115 10.24 15.06 -1.87
C ALA A 115 9.55 14.52 -0.60
N GLY A 116 8.63 13.56 -0.75
CA GLY A 116 7.90 12.97 0.38
C GLY A 116 6.79 13.87 0.96
N ASP A 117 6.42 14.98 0.31
CA ASP A 117 5.37 15.88 0.80
C ASP A 117 3.98 15.25 0.63
N VAL A 118 3.48 14.65 1.70
CA VAL A 118 2.11 14.10 1.78
C VAL A 118 1.05 15.16 2.06
N SER A 119 1.45 16.40 2.36
CA SER A 119 0.54 17.53 2.62
C SER A 119 0.09 18.26 1.35
N ALA A 120 0.66 17.91 0.21
CA ALA A 120 0.25 18.41 -1.09
C ALA A 120 -1.22 18.09 -1.41
N PHE A 121 -1.80 18.80 -2.36
CA PHE A 121 -3.24 18.77 -2.58
C PHE A 121 -3.77 17.39 -3.04
N VAL A 122 -3.14 16.76 -4.01
CA VAL A 122 -3.58 15.44 -4.51
C VAL A 122 -3.38 14.33 -3.47
N PRO A 123 -2.21 14.19 -2.82
CA PRO A 123 -2.01 13.20 -1.76
C PRO A 123 -3.05 13.32 -0.64
N THR A 124 -3.29 14.51 -0.10
CA THR A 124 -4.26 14.72 0.99
C THR A 124 -5.68 14.33 0.60
N ASN A 125 -6.09 14.64 -0.63
CA ASN A 125 -7.39 14.23 -1.15
C ASN A 125 -7.52 12.70 -1.19
N VAL A 126 -6.54 12.00 -1.76
CA VAL A 126 -6.60 10.54 -1.92
C VAL A 126 -6.51 9.82 -0.57
N ILE A 127 -5.67 10.30 0.36
CA ILE A 127 -5.63 9.76 1.73
C ILE A 127 -6.99 9.89 2.43
N SER A 128 -7.73 10.97 2.19
CA SER A 128 -9.05 11.16 2.79
C SER A 128 -10.12 10.23 2.22
N ILE A 129 -10.00 9.82 0.96
CA ILE A 129 -10.94 8.94 0.26
C ILE A 129 -10.65 7.47 0.61
N THR A 130 -9.38 7.07 0.69
CA THR A 130 -8.96 5.67 0.87
C THR A 130 -9.00 5.23 2.33
N ASP A 131 -8.94 3.92 2.57
CA ASP A 131 -8.92 3.32 3.90
C ASP A 131 -7.54 3.30 4.57
N GLY A 132 -6.64 4.13 4.13
CA GLY A 132 -5.29 4.27 4.65
C GLY A 132 -4.26 4.45 3.55
N GLN A 133 -3.00 4.45 3.93
CA GLN A 133 -1.88 4.60 3.00
C GLN A 133 -0.71 3.69 3.37
N ILE A 134 -0.02 3.21 2.35
CA ILE A 134 1.30 2.60 2.45
C ILE A 134 2.30 3.66 2.00
N PHE A 135 3.17 4.10 2.90
CA PHE A 135 4.15 5.14 2.63
C PHE A 135 5.50 4.52 2.26
N LEU A 136 6.00 4.86 1.07
CA LEU A 136 7.29 4.39 0.58
C LEU A 136 8.30 5.55 0.62
N GLU A 137 9.48 5.29 1.17
CA GLU A 137 10.55 6.28 1.33
C GLU A 137 11.74 5.97 0.43
N ALA A 138 12.19 6.99 -0.31
CA ALA A 138 13.35 6.86 -1.19
C ALA A 138 14.64 6.54 -0.41
N ASP A 139 14.81 7.13 0.78
CA ASP A 139 15.99 6.90 1.62
C ASP A 139 16.08 5.45 2.09
N MET A 140 14.95 4.83 2.45
CA MET A 140 14.90 3.40 2.78
C MET A 140 15.26 2.53 1.57
N PHE A 141 14.73 2.88 0.40
CA PHE A 141 15.04 2.15 -0.84
C PHE A 141 16.54 2.21 -1.16
N ASN A 142 17.15 3.39 -1.04
CA ASN A 142 18.57 3.62 -1.26
C ASN A 142 19.44 2.91 -0.20
N ALA A 143 18.94 2.80 1.04
CA ALA A 143 19.58 2.02 2.10
C ALA A 143 19.41 0.48 1.95
N GLY A 144 18.77 0.03 0.87
CA GLY A 144 18.59 -1.41 0.59
C GLY A 144 17.41 -2.05 1.33
N VAL A 145 16.58 -1.29 2.01
CA VAL A 145 15.34 -1.80 2.62
C VAL A 145 14.26 -1.90 1.54
N ARG A 146 13.93 -3.10 1.14
CA ARG A 146 12.95 -3.38 0.07
C ARG A 146 11.97 -4.47 0.47
N PRO A 147 10.65 -4.18 0.48
CA PRO A 147 10.03 -2.91 0.11
C PRO A 147 10.39 -1.76 1.06
N ALA A 148 10.51 -0.56 0.51
CA ALA A 148 10.89 0.65 1.23
C ALA A 148 9.72 1.24 2.04
N MET A 149 8.96 0.38 2.72
CA MET A 149 7.73 0.74 3.41
C MET A 149 8.02 1.27 4.82
N ASN A 150 7.59 2.49 5.09
CA ASN A 150 7.63 3.05 6.43
C ASN A 150 6.45 2.58 7.26
N ALA A 151 6.67 1.57 8.12
CA ALA A 151 5.63 1.01 8.99
C ALA A 151 5.10 1.99 10.05
N GLY A 152 5.89 3.01 10.41
CA GLY A 152 5.52 4.00 11.43
C GLY A 152 4.43 4.96 10.97
N ILE A 153 4.54 5.45 9.72
CA ILE A 153 3.61 6.43 9.15
C ILE A 153 2.59 5.82 8.17
N SER A 154 2.73 4.54 7.83
CA SER A 154 1.71 3.81 7.10
C SER A 154 0.52 3.50 8.00
N VAL A 155 -0.68 3.73 7.52
CA VAL A 155 -1.92 3.60 8.30
C VAL A 155 -2.94 2.75 7.55
N SER A 156 -3.63 1.88 8.27
CA SER A 156 -4.84 1.20 7.80
C SER A 156 -6.01 1.56 8.72
N ARG A 157 -7.09 2.13 8.16
CA ARG A 157 -8.32 2.42 8.91
C ARG A 157 -9.10 1.15 9.24
N VAL A 158 -8.99 0.12 8.41
CA VAL A 158 -9.61 -1.20 8.64
C VAL A 158 -8.84 -1.98 9.71
N GLY A 159 -7.51 -1.88 9.68
CA GLY A 159 -6.61 -2.44 10.69
C GLY A 159 -6.78 -3.94 10.89
N GLY A 160 -6.79 -4.36 12.16
CA GLY A 160 -6.87 -5.77 12.53
C GLY A 160 -8.14 -6.49 12.11
N ALA A 161 -9.19 -5.80 11.66
CA ALA A 161 -10.42 -6.43 11.16
C ALA A 161 -10.20 -7.14 9.80
N ALA A 162 -9.23 -6.66 9.00
CA ALA A 162 -8.86 -7.27 7.72
C ALA A 162 -7.81 -8.37 7.84
N GLN A 163 -7.14 -8.50 8.97
CA GLN A 163 -6.07 -9.47 9.18
C GLN A 163 -6.61 -10.87 9.48
N THR A 164 -5.88 -11.89 9.01
CA THR A 164 -6.08 -13.26 9.48
C THR A 164 -5.79 -13.34 10.99
N LYS A 165 -6.39 -14.31 11.69
CA LYS A 165 -6.22 -14.45 13.15
C LYS A 165 -4.76 -14.59 13.56
N ILE A 166 -3.94 -15.29 12.75
CA ILE A 166 -2.51 -15.48 13.01
C ILE A 166 -1.76 -14.15 12.90
N MET A 167 -1.96 -13.41 11.81
CA MET A 167 -1.30 -12.12 11.60
C MET A 167 -1.71 -11.09 12.64
N LYS A 168 -3.00 -11.01 12.97
CA LYS A 168 -3.50 -10.11 14.03
C LYS A 168 -2.83 -10.36 15.38
N LYS A 169 -2.56 -11.64 15.72
CA LYS A 169 -1.94 -12.01 16.99
C LYS A 169 -0.44 -11.72 17.04
N LEU A 170 0.25 -11.82 15.91
CA LEU A 170 1.71 -11.78 15.85
C LEU A 170 2.28 -10.41 15.41
N SER A 171 1.60 -9.69 14.52
CA SER A 171 2.16 -8.51 13.86
C SER A 171 2.30 -7.26 14.75
N GLY A 172 1.61 -7.20 15.87
CA GLY A 172 1.63 -6.02 16.76
C GLY A 172 3.01 -5.70 17.31
N GLY A 173 3.75 -6.71 17.75
CA GLY A 173 5.12 -6.57 18.27
C GLY A 173 6.10 -6.07 17.22
N ILE A 174 6.00 -6.57 16.00
CA ILE A 174 6.88 -6.20 14.89
C ILE A 174 6.77 -4.70 14.55
N ARG A 175 5.54 -4.18 14.43
CA ARG A 175 5.33 -2.76 14.15
C ARG A 175 5.95 -1.86 15.22
N THR A 176 5.78 -2.24 16.47
CA THR A 176 6.35 -1.50 17.60
C THR A 176 7.88 -1.55 17.58
N ALA A 177 8.47 -2.74 17.34
CA ALA A 177 9.91 -2.91 17.24
C ALA A 177 10.52 -2.06 16.12
N LEU A 178 9.90 -2.05 14.92
CA LEU A 178 10.36 -1.24 13.80
C LEU A 178 10.25 0.27 14.06
N ALA A 179 9.19 0.73 14.72
CA ALA A 179 9.03 2.13 15.07
C ALA A 179 10.08 2.57 16.11
N GLN A 180 10.28 1.78 17.16
CA GLN A 180 11.29 2.05 18.20
C GLN A 180 12.72 2.01 17.63
N TYR A 181 13.02 1.04 16.77
CA TYR A 181 14.33 0.95 16.12
C TYR A 181 14.68 2.22 15.36
N ARG A 182 13.75 2.75 14.56
CA ARG A 182 13.97 3.98 13.78
C ARG A 182 14.23 5.19 14.65
N GLU A 183 13.45 5.32 15.71
CA GLU A 183 13.59 6.42 16.66
C GLU A 183 14.96 6.34 17.36
N LEU A 184 15.33 5.17 17.87
CA LEU A 184 16.59 4.93 18.53
C LEU A 184 17.80 5.02 17.59
N ALA A 185 17.69 4.51 16.35
CA ALA A 185 18.77 4.57 15.37
C ALA A 185 19.16 6.01 15.00
N ALA A 186 18.19 6.93 14.95
CA ALA A 186 18.45 8.35 14.74
C ALA A 186 19.25 8.97 15.90
N PHE A 187 18.97 8.57 17.14
CA PHE A 187 19.69 9.06 18.32
C PHE A 187 21.05 8.38 18.53
N SER A 188 21.20 7.11 18.15
CA SER A 188 22.43 6.34 18.36
C SER A 188 23.66 6.92 17.64
N GLN A 189 23.42 7.68 16.55
CA GLN A 189 24.49 8.39 15.84
C GLN A 189 25.14 9.51 16.67
N PHE A 190 24.46 9.98 17.71
CA PHE A 190 24.91 11.11 18.54
C PHE A 190 25.28 10.71 19.98
N ALA A 191 24.97 9.48 20.39
CA ALA A 191 25.19 9.02 21.76
C ALA A 191 26.42 8.12 21.84
N SER A 192 27.44 8.56 22.60
CA SER A 192 28.69 7.79 22.82
C SER A 192 28.51 6.57 23.73
N ASP A 193 27.51 6.60 24.64
CA ASP A 193 27.24 5.53 25.61
C ASP A 193 25.74 5.20 25.64
N LEU A 194 25.37 4.09 25.03
CA LEU A 194 24.03 3.53 25.13
C LEU A 194 23.99 2.48 26.25
N ASP A 195 22.89 2.46 27.01
CA ASP A 195 22.65 1.41 27.99
C ASP A 195 22.38 0.04 27.31
N GLU A 196 22.50 -1.04 28.07
CA GLU A 196 22.35 -2.39 27.55
C GLU A 196 20.93 -2.65 27.01
N ALA A 197 19.90 -2.05 27.61
CA ALA A 197 18.53 -2.20 27.18
C ALA A 197 18.29 -1.54 25.81
N THR A 198 18.81 -0.34 25.62
CA THR A 198 18.76 0.38 24.33
C THR A 198 19.55 -0.34 23.25
N LYS A 199 20.73 -0.90 23.57
CA LYS A 199 21.50 -1.73 22.63
C LYS A 199 20.70 -2.97 22.20
N ALA A 200 20.07 -3.65 23.15
CA ALA A 200 19.25 -4.83 22.84
C ALA A 200 18.04 -4.51 21.97
N GLN A 201 17.41 -3.34 22.13
CA GLN A 201 16.33 -2.87 21.28
C GLN A 201 16.80 -2.53 19.86
N LEU A 202 17.95 -1.89 19.72
CA LEU A 202 18.58 -1.61 18.43
C LEU A 202 18.92 -2.90 17.69
N ASP A 203 19.59 -3.82 18.37
CA ASP A 203 19.93 -5.13 17.83
C ASP A 203 18.72 -5.93 17.37
N HIS A 204 17.64 -5.93 18.16
CA HIS A 204 16.40 -6.59 17.79
C HIS A 204 15.76 -5.92 16.57
N GLY A 205 15.66 -4.59 16.56
CA GLY A 205 15.05 -3.82 15.48
C GLY A 205 15.81 -3.95 14.15
N GLU A 206 17.15 -4.03 14.20
CA GLU A 206 17.99 -4.25 13.04
C GLU A 206 17.71 -5.63 12.41
N ARG A 207 17.67 -6.69 13.23
CA ARG A 207 17.32 -8.06 12.77
C ARG A 207 15.91 -8.15 12.20
N VAL A 208 14.95 -7.51 12.85
CA VAL A 208 13.59 -7.43 12.35
C VAL A 208 13.53 -6.68 11.01
N THR A 209 14.28 -5.58 10.87
CA THR A 209 14.36 -4.82 9.62
C THR A 209 14.96 -5.66 8.49
N GLU A 210 16.01 -6.44 8.77
CA GLU A 210 16.61 -7.34 7.79
C GLU A 210 15.63 -8.45 7.38
N LEU A 211 14.92 -9.04 8.36
CA LEU A 211 13.91 -10.07 8.10
C LEU A 211 12.74 -9.57 7.25
N MET A 212 12.39 -8.28 7.34
CA MET A 212 11.29 -7.71 6.56
C MET A 212 11.67 -7.37 5.11
N LYS A 213 12.94 -7.49 4.73
CA LYS A 213 13.36 -7.35 3.34
C LYS A 213 12.84 -8.53 2.53
N GLN A 214 12.32 -8.26 1.34
CA GLN A 214 11.74 -9.25 0.46
C GLN A 214 12.47 -9.26 -0.89
N LYS A 215 12.64 -10.45 -1.45
CA LYS A 215 13.14 -10.61 -2.82
C LYS A 215 12.05 -10.18 -3.81
N GLN A 216 12.48 -9.58 -4.91
CA GLN A 216 11.55 -9.19 -5.96
C GLN A 216 10.84 -10.42 -6.55
N TYR A 217 9.53 -10.31 -6.80
CA TYR A 217 8.68 -11.38 -7.34
C TYR A 217 8.62 -12.67 -6.49
N SER A 218 8.91 -12.58 -5.21
CA SER A 218 8.93 -13.71 -4.28
C SER A 218 7.99 -13.49 -3.10
N PRO A 219 6.67 -13.52 -3.32
CA PRO A 219 5.70 -13.33 -2.25
C PRO A 219 5.68 -14.54 -1.31
N LEU A 220 5.53 -14.28 0.00
CA LEU A 220 5.34 -15.31 1.00
C LEU A 220 3.84 -15.61 1.20
N SER A 221 3.51 -16.86 1.48
CA SER A 221 2.18 -17.24 1.93
C SER A 221 1.88 -16.70 3.34
N VAL A 222 0.61 -16.64 3.74
CA VAL A 222 0.23 -16.23 5.10
C VAL A 222 0.85 -17.14 6.17
N ALA A 223 1.04 -18.42 5.88
CA ALA A 223 1.66 -19.38 6.80
C ALA A 223 3.15 -19.08 6.98
N GLU A 224 3.89 -18.89 5.89
CA GLU A 224 5.31 -18.50 5.89
C GLU A 224 5.51 -17.17 6.62
N MET A 225 4.73 -16.14 6.27
CA MET A 225 4.75 -14.86 6.99
C MET A 225 4.49 -15.03 8.48
N GLY A 226 3.54 -15.90 8.86
CA GLY A 226 3.22 -16.18 10.25
C GLY A 226 4.40 -16.82 11.01
N VAL A 227 5.10 -17.75 10.40
CA VAL A 227 6.29 -18.42 10.97
C VAL A 227 7.42 -17.40 11.16
N MET A 228 7.69 -16.56 10.15
CA MET A 228 8.74 -15.54 10.20
C MET A 228 8.48 -14.49 11.28
N VAL A 229 7.26 -13.94 11.33
CA VAL A 229 6.86 -12.96 12.34
C VAL A 229 6.90 -13.58 13.74
N PHE A 230 6.51 -14.85 13.90
CA PHE A 230 6.62 -15.57 15.16
C PHE A 230 8.07 -15.73 15.61
N ALA A 231 8.97 -16.10 14.69
CA ALA A 231 10.39 -16.24 14.99
C ALA A 231 10.99 -14.91 15.48
N ALA A 232 10.63 -13.80 14.86
CA ALA A 232 11.04 -12.46 15.28
C ALA A 232 10.46 -12.09 16.68
N ASP A 233 9.15 -12.26 16.87
CA ASP A 233 8.45 -11.91 18.12
C ASP A 233 8.96 -12.71 19.33
N LYS A 234 9.30 -13.97 19.13
CA LYS A 234 9.79 -14.87 20.20
C LYS A 234 11.29 -14.84 20.43
N GLY A 235 12.02 -13.98 19.72
CA GLY A 235 13.45 -13.77 19.93
C GLY A 235 14.36 -14.87 19.36
N PHE A 236 13.86 -15.72 18.44
CA PHE A 236 14.68 -16.75 17.79
C PHE A 236 15.78 -16.17 16.89
N LEU A 237 15.70 -14.88 16.56
CA LEU A 237 16.74 -14.18 15.81
C LEU A 237 17.90 -13.68 16.69
N LYS A 238 17.81 -13.78 18.02
CA LYS A 238 18.74 -13.14 18.95
C LYS A 238 20.19 -13.60 18.75
N ASP A 239 20.39 -14.87 18.44
CA ASP A 239 21.71 -15.46 18.25
C ASP A 239 22.12 -15.53 16.75
N VAL A 240 21.29 -15.00 15.85
CA VAL A 240 21.58 -14.97 14.40
C VAL A 240 22.26 -13.65 14.05
N VAL A 241 23.41 -13.74 13.37
CA VAL A 241 24.12 -12.55 12.84
C VAL A 241 23.27 -11.92 11.75
N VAL A 242 23.24 -10.60 11.68
CA VAL A 242 22.36 -9.84 10.77
C VAL A 242 22.53 -10.29 9.31
N GLU A 243 23.76 -10.48 8.86
CA GLU A 243 24.09 -10.90 7.48
C GLU A 243 23.58 -12.32 7.13
N LYS A 244 23.24 -13.11 8.14
CA LYS A 244 22.70 -14.48 7.98
C LYS A 244 21.19 -14.60 8.19
N ILE A 245 20.50 -13.52 8.37
CA ILE A 245 19.02 -13.52 8.53
C ILE A 245 18.34 -14.16 7.31
N ASN A 246 18.80 -13.85 6.10
CA ASN A 246 18.25 -14.44 4.87
C ASN A 246 18.53 -15.96 4.76
N ASP A 247 19.69 -16.42 5.26
CA ASP A 247 19.99 -17.86 5.31
C ASP A 247 19.10 -18.57 6.34
N PHE A 248 18.88 -17.93 7.49
CA PHE A 248 17.94 -18.41 8.51
C PHE A 248 16.52 -18.52 7.97
N GLU A 249 16.03 -17.47 7.27
CA GLU A 249 14.72 -17.49 6.61
C GLU A 249 14.61 -18.69 5.66
N SER A 250 15.59 -18.86 4.78
CA SER A 250 15.61 -19.91 3.78
C SER A 250 15.70 -21.33 4.38
N ALA A 251 16.27 -21.46 5.58
CA ALA A 251 16.37 -22.74 6.30
C ALA A 251 15.10 -23.05 7.12
N LEU A 252 14.35 -22.01 7.52
CA LEU A 252 13.14 -22.13 8.32
C LEU A 252 11.90 -22.43 7.48
N LEU A 253 11.83 -21.92 6.24
CA LEU A 253 10.73 -22.09 5.27
C LEU A 253 10.94 -23.29 4.35
#